data_a6013a8bc912040067e7905041d6c48f
#
_entry.id   a6013a8bc912040067e7905041d6c48f
#
_cell.length_a   1.000
_cell.length_b   1.000
_cell.length_c   1.000
_cell.angle_alpha   90.00
_cell.angle_beta   90.00
_cell.angle_gamma   90.00
#
_symmetry.space_group_name_H-M   'P 1'
#
loop_
_entity.id
_entity.type
_entity.pdbx_description
1 polymer ?
#
loop_
_entity_poly.entity_id
_entity_poly.type
_entity_poly.pdbx_seq_one_letter_code
_entity_poly.pdbx_strand_id
1 'polypeptide(L)'
;MFDGVSRLLPIKRNTSLEDLRHSGLSASGEIVTDTSALSLSSVWACVNLISGTISSLPIMVYRTNADGNRDVAKDHSLYRLLHDSPNYDQSALDFWDFISASIELRGNGFAQIVRLNGKIVSLNPVNPAHMQVRRLPSGELQYSWSSEGKSYVSSDRDMLHIRGFGGNPLGGMSTLRFARNSFGLAISAERSAADMFRNGLRPTGVLKFKPWLTPEQRKIAENELAAKMGAGNSGKPLVLEGDTSWEQLTISPEDAQMLESRTFSVEDICRFFGVPPHMVGHTTKATSFGTGIESQTLGFQKFTLRRRFKRIEQALEKQLLTAADRAAGIAIEFNQEGLLRGDSKGRSAFYQVMTAIGAMTINEVRRLENLPPVEGGDVPRIQMQNVPITETENDLIGHNGGPPLED
;
A
#
# COMPACT_ATOMS: atom_id res chain seq x y z
N MET A 1 -27.59 34.45 29.66
CA MET A 1 -27.46 35.10 28.35
C MET A 1 -26.03 34.84 27.87
N PHE A 2 -25.83 33.68 27.22
CA PHE A 2 -24.57 33.29 26.59
C PHE A 2 -24.87 32.97 25.17
N ASP A 3 -24.65 33.94 24.27
CA ASP A 3 -24.67 33.73 22.82
C ASP A 3 -23.39 32.98 22.43
N GLY A 4 -23.55 31.67 22.22
CA GLY A 4 -22.54 30.83 21.59
C GLY A 4 -22.48 31.11 20.08
N VAL A 5 -21.57 31.96 19.66
CA VAL A 5 -21.24 32.14 18.25
C VAL A 5 -20.62 30.86 17.74
N SER A 6 -21.42 29.97 17.15
CA SER A 6 -20.92 28.86 16.36
C SER A 6 -20.20 29.44 15.12
N ARG A 7 -18.88 29.51 15.17
CA ARG A 7 -18.06 29.79 13.99
C ARG A 7 -18.29 28.66 12.98
N LEU A 8 -19.14 28.91 12.00
CA LEU A 8 -19.24 28.09 10.80
C LEU A 8 -17.88 28.15 10.09
N LEU A 9 -17.10 27.10 10.23
CA LEU A 9 -15.87 26.90 9.45
C LEU A 9 -16.27 26.87 7.97
N PRO A 10 -15.52 27.52 7.07
CA PRO A 10 -15.79 27.48 5.64
C PRO A 10 -15.59 26.06 5.14
N ILE A 11 -16.68 25.34 4.90
CA ILE A 11 -16.67 24.04 4.26
C ILE A 11 -16.22 24.26 2.82
N LYS A 12 -15.03 23.73 2.45
CA LYS A 12 -14.59 23.74 1.06
C LYS A 12 -15.64 23.01 0.20
N ARG A 13 -16.06 23.64 -0.89
CA ARG A 13 -17.18 23.25 -1.76
C ARG A 13 -17.12 21.84 -2.38
N ASN A 14 -16.03 21.08 -2.20
CA ASN A 14 -15.82 19.76 -2.82
C ASN A 14 -15.83 18.58 -1.85
N THR A 15 -16.18 18.78 -0.58
CA THR A 15 -16.28 17.65 0.38
C THR A 15 -17.73 17.17 0.43
N SER A 16 -17.99 15.92 0.08
CA SER A 16 -19.33 15.36 0.16
C SER A 16 -19.75 15.19 1.63
N LEU A 17 -21.05 15.26 1.92
CA LEU A 17 -21.57 14.99 3.26
C LEU A 17 -21.27 13.54 3.71
N GLU A 18 -21.06 12.63 2.77
CA GLU A 18 -20.69 11.24 3.01
C GLU A 18 -19.23 11.11 3.46
N ASP A 19 -18.33 11.88 2.87
CA ASP A 19 -16.93 11.95 3.32
C ASP A 19 -16.82 12.47 4.76
N LEU A 20 -17.65 13.44 5.14
CA LEU A 20 -17.68 13.95 6.51
C LEU A 20 -18.17 12.91 7.53
N ARG A 21 -19.08 12.02 7.14
CA ARG A 21 -19.57 10.92 8.01
C ARG A 21 -18.49 9.88 8.30
N HIS A 22 -17.59 9.62 7.35
CA HIS A 22 -16.57 8.58 7.46
C HIS A 22 -15.22 9.09 8.00
N SER A 23 -14.82 10.29 7.66
CA SER A 23 -13.51 10.84 8.04
C SER A 23 -13.53 11.76 9.26
N GLY A 24 -14.54 12.59 9.42
CA GLY A 24 -14.66 13.49 10.55
C GLY A 24 -13.50 14.48 10.72
N LEU A 25 -13.62 15.36 11.69
CA LEU A 25 -12.64 16.40 12.04
C LEU A 25 -11.51 15.80 12.89
N SER A 26 -10.24 16.10 12.55
CA SER A 26 -9.07 15.72 13.37
C SER A 26 -8.90 16.68 14.56
N ALA A 27 -8.07 16.30 15.52
CA ALA A 27 -7.72 17.15 16.67
C ALA A 27 -7.04 18.47 16.26
N SER A 28 -6.37 18.49 15.09
CA SER A 28 -5.76 19.70 14.50
C SER A 28 -6.76 20.57 13.72
N GLY A 29 -8.05 20.23 13.69
CA GLY A 29 -9.08 20.97 12.95
C GLY A 29 -9.15 20.66 11.45
N GLU A 30 -8.38 19.69 10.95
CA GLU A 30 -8.41 19.29 9.55
C GLU A 30 -9.44 18.20 9.29
N ILE A 31 -10.12 18.29 8.13
CA ILE A 31 -11.03 17.24 7.67
C ILE A 31 -10.21 16.22 6.87
N VAL A 32 -10.14 14.99 7.37
CA VAL A 32 -9.41 13.90 6.75
C VAL A 32 -10.37 13.08 5.89
N THR A 33 -10.14 13.14 4.56
CA THR A 33 -10.82 12.36 3.52
C THR A 33 -9.80 11.50 2.78
N ASP A 34 -10.25 10.63 1.87
CA ASP A 34 -9.33 9.89 0.98
C ASP A 34 -8.43 10.88 0.22
N THR A 35 -9.01 11.92 -0.35
CA THR A 35 -8.28 12.91 -1.15
C THR A 35 -7.27 13.69 -0.30
N SER A 36 -7.67 14.19 0.88
CA SER A 36 -6.75 14.94 1.73
C SER A 36 -5.69 14.07 2.38
N ALA A 37 -5.97 12.80 2.67
CA ALA A 37 -4.96 11.85 3.14
C ALA A 37 -3.96 11.48 2.04
N LEU A 38 -4.45 11.20 0.83
CA LEU A 38 -3.60 10.87 -0.32
C LEU A 38 -2.80 12.07 -0.87
N SER A 39 -3.13 13.30 -0.49
CA SER A 39 -2.28 14.46 -0.79
C SER A 39 -0.98 14.47 0.01
N LEU A 40 -0.93 13.75 1.14
CA LEU A 40 0.32 13.51 1.87
C LEU A 40 1.18 12.51 1.10
N SER A 41 2.39 12.90 0.72
CA SER A 41 3.31 12.06 -0.07
C SER A 41 3.62 10.72 0.59
N SER A 42 3.72 10.68 1.92
CA SER A 42 3.96 9.47 2.70
C SER A 42 2.77 8.50 2.69
N VAL A 43 1.53 9.01 2.77
CA VAL A 43 0.32 8.18 2.63
C VAL A 43 0.22 7.62 1.22
N TRP A 44 0.39 8.50 0.21
CA TRP A 44 0.42 8.08 -1.19
C TRP A 44 1.43 6.97 -1.43
N ALA A 45 2.68 7.16 -0.99
CA ALA A 45 3.74 6.18 -1.17
C ALA A 45 3.44 4.84 -0.48
N CYS A 46 2.94 4.86 0.76
CA CYS A 46 2.56 3.63 1.47
C CYS A 46 1.42 2.87 0.78
N VAL A 47 0.35 3.58 0.39
CA VAL A 47 -0.81 2.95 -0.27
C VAL A 47 -0.40 2.40 -1.63
N ASN A 48 0.29 3.21 -2.45
CA ASN A 48 0.75 2.80 -3.78
C ASN A 48 1.72 1.62 -3.73
N LEU A 49 2.65 1.59 -2.76
CA LEU A 49 3.57 0.46 -2.58
C LEU A 49 2.82 -0.83 -2.26
N ILE A 50 1.87 -0.79 -1.33
CA ILE A 50 1.11 -1.99 -0.91
C ILE A 50 0.16 -2.43 -2.03
N SER A 51 -0.67 -1.52 -2.55
CA SER A 51 -1.67 -1.86 -3.56
C SER A 51 -1.00 -2.28 -4.87
N GLY A 52 0.03 -1.55 -5.31
CA GLY A 52 0.79 -1.91 -6.52
C GLY A 52 1.53 -3.24 -6.39
N THR A 53 2.07 -3.57 -5.21
CA THR A 53 2.68 -4.89 -4.99
C THR A 53 1.63 -6.00 -5.07
N ILE A 54 0.46 -5.82 -4.44
CA ILE A 54 -0.61 -6.83 -4.46
C ILE A 54 -1.16 -7.00 -5.87
N SER A 55 -1.46 -5.92 -6.57
CA SER A 55 -2.08 -5.94 -7.90
C SER A 55 -1.15 -6.46 -9.00
N SER A 56 0.16 -6.30 -8.83
CA SER A 56 1.16 -6.81 -9.78
C SER A 56 1.34 -8.33 -9.75
N LEU A 57 0.82 -9.00 -8.71
CA LEU A 57 0.90 -10.45 -8.60
C LEU A 57 -0.36 -11.11 -9.17
N PRO A 58 -0.22 -12.06 -10.13
CA PRO A 58 -1.37 -12.73 -10.68
C PRO A 58 -2.03 -13.64 -9.63
N ILE A 59 -3.35 -13.61 -9.59
CA ILE A 59 -4.14 -14.55 -8.81
C ILE A 59 -4.37 -15.79 -9.67
N MET A 60 -3.95 -16.93 -9.13
CA MET A 60 -4.03 -18.21 -9.77
C MET A 60 -5.16 -19.06 -9.18
N VAL A 61 -5.80 -19.86 -10.02
CA VAL A 61 -6.73 -20.91 -9.59
C VAL A 61 -6.03 -22.24 -9.78
N TYR A 62 -5.84 -22.97 -8.69
CA TYR A 62 -5.20 -24.28 -8.69
C TYR A 62 -6.22 -25.37 -8.48
N ARG A 63 -5.93 -26.56 -9.03
CA ARG A 63 -6.65 -27.80 -8.75
C ARG A 63 -5.67 -28.82 -8.17
N THR A 64 -5.99 -29.38 -7.01
CA THR A 64 -5.20 -30.46 -6.41
C THR A 64 -5.67 -31.79 -7.01
N ASN A 65 -4.77 -32.53 -7.64
CA ASN A 65 -5.01 -33.85 -8.20
C ASN A 65 -5.01 -34.95 -7.14
N ALA A 66 -5.45 -36.15 -7.50
CA ALA A 66 -5.49 -37.30 -6.59
C ALA A 66 -4.11 -37.64 -5.97
N ASP A 67 -3.04 -37.39 -6.70
CA ASP A 67 -1.65 -37.60 -6.28
C ASP A 67 -1.09 -36.50 -5.35
N GLY A 68 -1.92 -35.51 -5.02
CA GLY A 68 -1.52 -34.35 -4.17
C GLY A 68 -0.79 -33.25 -4.95
N ASN A 69 -0.53 -33.40 -6.24
CA ASN A 69 0.06 -32.37 -7.08
C ASN A 69 -0.96 -31.28 -7.40
N ARG A 70 -0.46 -30.07 -7.61
CA ARG A 70 -1.29 -28.87 -7.87
C ARG A 70 -1.01 -28.36 -9.26
N ASP A 71 -2.05 -28.34 -10.10
CA ASP A 71 -2.00 -27.79 -11.45
C ASP A 71 -2.83 -26.52 -11.55
N VAL A 72 -2.43 -25.63 -12.48
CA VAL A 72 -3.19 -24.40 -12.76
C VAL A 72 -4.48 -24.78 -13.54
N ALA A 73 -5.62 -24.50 -12.94
CA ALA A 73 -6.94 -24.80 -13.50
C ALA A 73 -7.39 -23.69 -14.47
N LYS A 74 -6.74 -23.57 -15.63
CA LYS A 74 -7.06 -22.55 -16.66
C LYS A 74 -8.46 -22.71 -17.26
N ASP A 75 -9.01 -23.91 -17.18
CA ASP A 75 -10.37 -24.28 -17.60
C ASP A 75 -11.47 -23.81 -16.63
N HIS A 76 -11.09 -23.46 -15.40
CA HIS A 76 -12.04 -23.01 -14.41
C HIS A 76 -12.56 -21.59 -14.70
N SER A 77 -13.88 -21.38 -14.57
CA SER A 77 -14.51 -20.09 -14.91
C SER A 77 -13.95 -18.88 -14.17
N LEU A 78 -13.47 -19.07 -12.92
CA LEU A 78 -12.85 -18.01 -12.13
C LEU A 78 -11.42 -17.67 -12.56
N TYR A 79 -10.73 -18.56 -13.32
CA TYR A 79 -9.34 -18.29 -13.70
C TYR A 79 -9.22 -16.97 -14.47
N ARG A 80 -9.93 -16.88 -15.60
CA ARG A 80 -9.91 -15.68 -16.44
C ARG A 80 -10.40 -14.44 -15.68
N LEU A 81 -11.41 -14.60 -14.84
CA LEU A 81 -12.02 -13.53 -14.08
C LEU A 81 -11.04 -12.91 -13.05
N LEU A 82 -10.24 -13.75 -12.39
CA LEU A 82 -9.32 -13.28 -11.33
C LEU A 82 -7.93 -12.93 -11.86
N HIS A 83 -7.50 -13.62 -12.92
CA HIS A 83 -6.16 -13.50 -13.49
C HIS A 83 -6.07 -12.42 -14.58
N ASP A 84 -7.04 -12.38 -15.51
CA ASP A 84 -6.96 -11.52 -16.70
C ASP A 84 -7.79 -10.23 -16.54
N SER A 85 -9.11 -10.37 -16.38
CA SER A 85 -10.06 -9.27 -16.38
C SER A 85 -11.31 -9.58 -15.58
N PRO A 86 -11.51 -8.95 -14.41
CA PRO A 86 -12.69 -9.15 -13.58
C PRO A 86 -13.98 -8.58 -14.16
N ASN A 87 -13.90 -7.59 -15.02
CA ASN A 87 -15.04 -6.95 -15.67
C ASN A 87 -14.63 -6.41 -17.06
N TYR A 88 -15.57 -5.80 -17.78
CA TYR A 88 -15.33 -5.28 -19.12
C TYR A 88 -14.35 -4.11 -19.14
N ASP A 89 -14.34 -3.27 -18.12
CA ASP A 89 -13.64 -2.00 -18.11
C ASP A 89 -12.21 -2.07 -17.56
N GLN A 90 -11.90 -3.11 -16.77
CA GLN A 90 -10.66 -3.18 -15.99
C GLN A 90 -9.87 -4.44 -16.26
N SER A 91 -8.55 -4.29 -16.33
CA SER A 91 -7.63 -5.41 -16.17
C SER A 91 -7.63 -5.93 -14.72
N ALA A 92 -7.10 -7.13 -14.49
CA ALA A 92 -6.93 -7.64 -13.13
C ALA A 92 -6.07 -6.71 -12.28
N LEU A 93 -5.01 -6.11 -12.84
CA LEU A 93 -4.15 -5.16 -12.16
C LEU A 93 -4.96 -3.95 -11.65
N ASP A 94 -5.72 -3.28 -12.52
CA ASP A 94 -6.50 -2.09 -12.16
C ASP A 94 -7.53 -2.40 -11.08
N PHE A 95 -8.19 -3.55 -11.20
CA PHE A 95 -9.20 -3.99 -10.23
C PHE A 95 -8.58 -4.26 -8.86
N TRP A 96 -7.50 -5.04 -8.81
CA TRP A 96 -6.86 -5.40 -7.54
C TRP A 96 -6.14 -4.23 -6.90
N ASP A 97 -5.65 -3.26 -7.68
CA ASP A 97 -5.10 -2.01 -7.17
C ASP A 97 -6.18 -1.21 -6.46
N PHE A 98 -7.34 -1.00 -7.10
CA PHE A 98 -8.48 -0.31 -6.49
C PHE A 98 -8.97 -1.02 -5.21
N ILE A 99 -9.15 -2.34 -5.24
CA ILE A 99 -9.60 -3.11 -4.08
C ILE A 99 -8.60 -3.02 -2.93
N SER A 100 -7.31 -3.16 -3.24
CA SER A 100 -6.24 -3.11 -2.23
C SER A 100 -6.10 -1.72 -1.61
N ALA A 101 -6.10 -0.66 -2.42
CA ALA A 101 -6.10 0.72 -1.94
C ALA A 101 -7.33 1.01 -1.06
N SER A 102 -8.50 0.52 -1.45
CA SER A 102 -9.74 0.63 -0.66
C SER A 102 -9.63 -0.06 0.70
N ILE A 103 -9.01 -1.23 0.77
CA ILE A 103 -8.77 -1.95 2.02
C ILE A 103 -7.79 -1.17 2.91
N GLU A 104 -6.70 -0.64 2.34
CA GLU A 104 -5.70 0.11 3.11
C GLU A 104 -6.25 1.41 3.69
N LEU A 105 -7.07 2.14 2.95
CA LEU A 105 -7.63 3.42 3.41
C LEU A 105 -8.86 3.22 4.30
N ARG A 106 -9.81 2.41 3.86
CA ARG A 106 -11.14 2.30 4.47
C ARG A 106 -11.40 0.99 5.20
N GLY A 107 -10.43 0.07 5.18
CA GLY A 107 -10.54 -1.23 5.86
C GLY A 107 -11.43 -2.24 5.15
N ASN A 108 -11.95 -1.94 3.97
CA ASN A 108 -12.87 -2.81 3.24
C ASN A 108 -12.68 -2.67 1.73
N GLY A 109 -12.72 -3.79 1.02
CA GLY A 109 -12.85 -3.85 -0.43
C GLY A 109 -14.17 -4.52 -0.81
N PHE A 110 -14.90 -3.94 -1.74
CA PHE A 110 -16.19 -4.45 -2.21
C PHE A 110 -16.22 -4.60 -3.71
N ALA A 111 -16.83 -5.71 -4.18
CA ALA A 111 -17.20 -5.86 -5.58
C ALA A 111 -18.54 -6.58 -5.69
N GLN A 112 -19.42 -6.07 -6.54
CA GLN A 112 -20.67 -6.74 -6.88
C GLN A 112 -20.37 -7.96 -7.74
N ILE A 113 -20.89 -9.11 -7.37
CA ILE A 113 -20.80 -10.36 -8.12
C ILE A 113 -21.96 -10.43 -9.09
N VAL A 114 -21.67 -10.39 -10.39
CA VAL A 114 -22.69 -10.56 -11.43
C VAL A 114 -22.69 -12.02 -11.89
N ARG A 115 -23.90 -12.62 -11.89
CA ARG A 115 -24.08 -14.01 -12.30
C ARG A 115 -24.98 -14.12 -13.53
N LEU A 116 -24.61 -15.02 -14.42
CA LEU A 116 -25.45 -15.43 -15.57
C LEU A 116 -25.56 -16.96 -15.55
N ASN A 117 -26.79 -17.45 -15.52
CA ASN A 117 -27.08 -18.90 -15.42
C ASN A 117 -26.31 -19.58 -14.28
N GLY A 118 -26.24 -18.92 -13.12
CA GLY A 118 -25.55 -19.43 -11.92
C GLY A 118 -24.03 -19.29 -11.93
N LYS A 119 -23.39 -18.98 -13.08
CA LYS A 119 -21.94 -18.76 -13.18
C LYS A 119 -21.60 -17.28 -12.93
N ILE A 120 -20.49 -17.04 -12.25
CA ILE A 120 -19.96 -15.69 -12.06
C ILE A 120 -19.33 -15.23 -13.38
N VAL A 121 -19.81 -14.07 -13.87
CA VAL A 121 -19.35 -13.51 -15.16
C VAL A 121 -18.65 -12.17 -15.00
N SER A 122 -18.83 -11.47 -13.89
CA SER A 122 -18.16 -10.19 -13.63
C SER A 122 -18.07 -9.91 -12.13
N LEU A 123 -17.02 -9.16 -11.77
CA LEU A 123 -16.82 -8.54 -10.46
C LEU A 123 -16.71 -7.04 -10.68
N ASN A 124 -17.71 -6.28 -10.27
CA ASN A 124 -17.73 -4.82 -10.45
C ASN A 124 -17.35 -4.15 -9.13
N PRO A 125 -16.25 -3.38 -9.07
CA PRO A 125 -15.80 -2.78 -7.83
C PRO A 125 -16.79 -1.72 -7.34
N VAL A 126 -16.98 -1.65 -6.02
CA VAL A 126 -17.83 -0.65 -5.37
C VAL A 126 -17.00 0.16 -4.40
N ASN A 127 -17.10 1.49 -4.50
CA ASN A 127 -16.37 2.38 -3.60
C ASN A 127 -16.87 2.23 -2.16
N PRO A 128 -15.99 1.85 -1.19
CA PRO A 128 -16.36 1.72 0.21
C PRO A 128 -16.91 2.99 0.85
N ALA A 129 -16.62 4.16 0.29
CA ALA A 129 -17.16 5.44 0.76
C ALA A 129 -18.67 5.50 0.72
N HIS A 130 -19.27 4.86 -0.27
CA HIS A 130 -20.70 4.86 -0.51
C HIS A 130 -21.41 3.62 0.02
N MET A 131 -20.65 2.66 0.61
CA MET A 131 -21.17 1.37 1.06
C MET A 131 -21.68 1.43 2.50
N GLN A 132 -22.87 0.90 2.72
CA GLN A 132 -23.42 0.61 4.03
C GLN A 132 -23.65 -0.90 4.16
N VAL A 133 -23.14 -1.47 5.24
CA VAL A 133 -23.31 -2.89 5.56
C VAL A 133 -24.13 -3.02 6.83
N ARG A 134 -25.20 -3.78 6.79
CA ARG A 134 -26.03 -4.06 7.96
C ARG A 134 -26.36 -5.55 8.07
N ARG A 135 -26.59 -6.01 9.29
CA ARG A 135 -27.11 -7.36 9.54
C ARG A 135 -28.61 -7.29 9.64
N LEU A 136 -29.28 -8.13 8.87
CA LEU A 136 -30.72 -8.29 8.93
C LEU A 136 -31.12 -9.15 10.15
N PRO A 137 -32.41 -9.09 10.58
CA PRO A 137 -32.91 -9.99 11.63
C PRO A 137 -32.77 -11.48 11.27
N SER A 138 -32.75 -11.82 9.97
CA SER A 138 -32.45 -13.17 9.48
C SER A 138 -31.05 -13.65 9.76
N GLY A 139 -30.15 -12.75 10.16
CA GLY A 139 -28.71 -13.01 10.32
C GLY A 139 -27.85 -12.77 9.07
N GLU A 140 -28.48 -12.59 7.91
CA GLU A 140 -27.82 -12.29 6.64
C GLU A 140 -27.28 -10.86 6.60
N LEU A 141 -26.21 -10.63 5.79
CA LEU A 141 -25.71 -9.28 5.55
C LEU A 141 -26.41 -8.67 4.34
N GLN A 142 -26.80 -7.42 4.49
CA GLN A 142 -27.29 -6.60 3.41
C GLN A 142 -26.32 -5.48 3.13
N TYR A 143 -26.05 -5.26 1.86
CA TYR A 143 -25.17 -4.23 1.32
C TYR A 143 -26.01 -3.22 0.55
N SER A 144 -25.84 -1.94 0.84
CA SER A 144 -26.52 -0.87 0.11
C SER A 144 -25.53 0.24 -0.23
N TRP A 145 -25.59 0.72 -1.47
CA TRP A 145 -24.72 1.80 -1.95
C TRP A 145 -25.42 2.66 -2.99
N SER A 146 -24.88 3.83 -3.22
CA SER A 146 -25.31 4.71 -4.32
C SER A 146 -24.18 4.89 -5.30
N SER A 147 -24.51 4.83 -6.59
CA SER A 147 -23.61 5.12 -7.70
C SER A 147 -24.39 5.82 -8.80
N GLU A 148 -23.83 6.91 -9.35
CA GLU A 148 -24.46 7.69 -10.44
C GLU A 148 -25.91 8.11 -10.17
N GLY A 149 -26.21 8.46 -8.93
CA GLY A 149 -27.55 8.88 -8.52
C GLY A 149 -28.57 7.74 -8.36
N LYS A 150 -28.15 6.49 -8.55
CA LYS A 150 -28.99 5.28 -8.33
C LYS A 150 -28.61 4.60 -7.04
N SER A 151 -29.62 4.07 -6.34
CA SER A 151 -29.43 3.27 -5.14
C SER A 151 -29.49 1.78 -5.46
N TYR A 152 -28.56 1.04 -4.92
CA TYR A 152 -28.44 -0.42 -5.10
C TYR A 152 -28.52 -1.11 -3.75
N VAL A 153 -29.07 -2.30 -3.76
CA VAL A 153 -29.14 -3.19 -2.60
C VAL A 153 -28.75 -4.59 -3.05
N SER A 154 -27.89 -5.26 -2.30
CA SER A 154 -27.44 -6.62 -2.58
C SER A 154 -27.38 -7.47 -1.32
N SER A 155 -27.47 -8.77 -1.48
CA SER A 155 -27.23 -9.76 -0.42
C SER A 155 -25.73 -10.11 -0.33
N ASP A 156 -25.36 -10.88 0.69
CA ASP A 156 -24.02 -11.43 0.86
C ASP A 156 -23.64 -12.47 -0.20
N ARG A 157 -24.61 -13.03 -0.92
CA ARG A 157 -24.38 -13.97 -2.04
C ARG A 157 -23.83 -13.28 -3.29
N ASP A 158 -24.23 -12.01 -3.50
CA ASP A 158 -23.90 -11.25 -4.70
C ASP A 158 -22.99 -10.06 -4.40
N MET A 159 -22.27 -10.11 -3.26
CA MET A 159 -21.28 -9.12 -2.87
C MET A 159 -20.00 -9.80 -2.40
N LEU A 160 -18.91 -9.58 -3.12
CA LEU A 160 -17.57 -9.88 -2.63
C LEU A 160 -17.19 -8.80 -1.62
N HIS A 161 -16.96 -9.20 -0.37
CA HIS A 161 -16.53 -8.31 0.71
C HIS A 161 -15.23 -8.81 1.32
N ILE A 162 -14.14 -8.09 1.01
CA ILE A 162 -12.80 -8.34 1.54
C ILE A 162 -12.57 -7.38 2.70
N ARG A 163 -12.46 -7.95 3.91
CA ARG A 163 -12.29 -7.16 5.15
C ARG A 163 -10.81 -6.96 5.43
N GLY A 164 -10.44 -5.75 5.81
CA GLY A 164 -9.11 -5.38 6.25
C GLY A 164 -8.80 -5.83 7.69
N PHE A 165 -7.85 -5.15 8.32
CA PHE A 165 -7.42 -5.42 9.69
C PHE A 165 -8.52 -5.12 10.70
N GLY A 166 -8.60 -5.96 11.74
CA GLY A 166 -9.51 -5.74 12.88
C GLY A 166 -10.99 -5.78 12.48
N GLY A 167 -11.78 -5.02 13.20
CA GLY A 167 -13.21 -4.90 12.89
C GLY A 167 -14.07 -6.04 13.40
N ASN A 168 -15.24 -6.15 12.79
CA ASN A 168 -16.28 -7.13 13.13
C ASN A 168 -16.83 -7.75 11.82
N PRO A 169 -17.83 -8.65 11.88
CA PRO A 169 -18.40 -9.23 10.68
C PRO A 169 -18.97 -8.24 9.66
N LEU A 170 -19.26 -7.00 10.06
CA LEU A 170 -19.81 -5.95 9.19
C LEU A 170 -18.72 -5.21 8.41
N GLY A 171 -17.46 -5.23 8.86
CA GLY A 171 -16.35 -4.59 8.15
C GLY A 171 -15.05 -4.54 8.92
N GLY A 172 -13.98 -4.22 8.23
CA GLY A 172 -12.65 -3.96 8.78
C GLY A 172 -12.51 -2.54 9.34
N MET A 173 -11.40 -2.29 10.05
CA MET A 173 -11.07 -0.98 10.60
C MET A 173 -10.50 -0.07 9.52
N SER A 174 -11.04 1.15 9.41
CA SER A 174 -10.57 2.17 8.47
C SER A 174 -9.30 2.86 8.98
N THR A 175 -8.23 2.84 8.20
CA THR A 175 -7.00 3.58 8.53
C THR A 175 -7.27 5.08 8.58
N LEU A 176 -8.08 5.62 7.66
CA LEU A 176 -8.50 7.03 7.69
C LEU A 176 -9.14 7.44 9.01
N ARG A 177 -9.95 6.54 9.59
CA ARG A 177 -10.62 6.81 10.87
C ARG A 177 -9.64 6.76 12.05
N PHE A 178 -8.78 5.74 12.11
CA PHE A 178 -7.91 5.52 13.27
C PHE A 178 -6.64 6.37 13.22
N ALA A 179 -6.10 6.66 12.03
CA ALA A 179 -4.94 7.53 11.83
C ALA A 179 -5.33 9.01 11.64
N ARG A 180 -6.60 9.36 11.77
CA ARG A 180 -7.13 10.71 11.47
C ARG A 180 -6.34 11.83 12.13
N ASN A 181 -5.97 11.69 13.39
CA ASN A 181 -5.24 12.73 14.11
C ASN A 181 -3.81 12.89 13.58
N SER A 182 -3.11 11.79 13.27
CA SER A 182 -1.77 11.83 12.68
C SER A 182 -1.81 12.42 11.26
N PHE A 183 -2.80 12.04 10.44
CA PHE A 183 -2.97 12.61 9.11
C PHE A 183 -3.35 14.10 9.18
N GLY A 184 -4.27 14.47 10.07
CA GLY A 184 -4.66 15.86 10.27
C GLY A 184 -3.50 16.73 10.74
N LEU A 185 -2.67 16.22 11.64
CA LEU A 185 -1.46 16.91 12.09
C LEU A 185 -0.47 17.13 10.94
N ALA A 186 -0.23 16.10 10.11
CA ALA A 186 0.64 16.19 8.96
C ALA A 186 0.12 17.23 7.93
N ILE A 187 -1.20 17.21 7.63
CA ILE A 187 -1.84 18.19 6.74
C ILE A 187 -1.70 19.61 7.30
N SER A 188 -1.92 19.81 8.62
CA SER A 188 -1.75 21.11 9.25
C SER A 188 -0.31 21.60 9.18
N ALA A 189 0.67 20.73 9.37
CA ALA A 189 2.09 21.07 9.27
C ALA A 189 2.47 21.47 7.84
N GLU A 190 1.99 20.74 6.80
CA GLU A 190 2.21 21.11 5.40
C GLU A 190 1.53 22.43 5.05
N ARG A 191 0.31 22.68 5.53
CA ARG A 191 -0.39 23.95 5.32
C ARG A 191 0.36 25.11 5.96
N SER A 192 0.80 24.96 7.21
CA SER A 192 1.57 25.98 7.91
C SER A 192 2.87 26.31 7.17
N ALA A 193 3.56 25.29 6.65
CA ALA A 193 4.74 25.50 5.82
C ALA A 193 4.39 26.25 4.52
N ALA A 194 3.33 25.85 3.82
CA ALA A 194 2.90 26.48 2.58
C ALA A 194 2.48 27.94 2.79
N ASP A 195 1.78 28.24 3.90
CA ASP A 195 1.38 29.60 4.24
C ASP A 195 2.59 30.47 4.59
N MET A 196 3.59 29.90 5.26
CA MET A 196 4.85 30.57 5.55
C MET A 196 5.60 30.96 4.25
N PHE A 197 5.62 30.06 3.25
CA PHE A 197 6.23 30.37 1.94
C PHE A 197 5.38 31.33 1.11
N ARG A 198 4.05 31.25 1.17
CA ARG A 198 3.13 32.12 0.41
C ARG A 198 3.15 33.55 0.89
N ASN A 199 3.14 33.74 2.20
CA ASN A 199 3.06 35.08 2.80
C ASN A 199 4.41 35.80 2.86
N GLY A 200 5.45 35.25 2.23
CA GLY A 200 6.82 35.68 2.38
C GLY A 200 7.34 35.28 3.77
N LEU A 201 8.56 34.79 3.81
CA LEU A 201 9.25 34.43 5.04
C LEU A 201 8.87 35.40 6.17
N ARG A 202 8.60 34.89 7.37
CA ARG A 202 8.48 35.68 8.59
C ARG A 202 9.42 36.88 8.48
N PRO A 203 9.02 38.09 8.94
CA PRO A 203 9.90 39.22 8.78
C PRO A 203 11.27 38.82 9.29
N THR A 204 12.24 38.78 8.38
CA THR A 204 13.64 38.42 8.69
C THR A 204 14.26 39.39 9.66
N GLY A 205 13.50 40.42 10.04
CA GLY A 205 13.90 41.41 11.00
C GLY A 205 12.79 42.40 11.31
N VAL A 206 13.04 43.20 12.33
CA VAL A 206 12.17 44.29 12.78
C VAL A 206 12.83 45.62 12.42
N LEU A 207 12.08 46.48 11.72
CA LEU A 207 12.45 47.85 11.55
C LEU A 207 12.01 48.66 12.78
N LYS A 208 13.00 49.19 13.52
CA LYS A 208 12.76 50.09 14.67
C LYS A 208 12.95 51.52 14.24
N PHE A 209 11.94 52.31 14.55
CA PHE A 209 12.00 53.79 14.37
C PHE A 209 12.09 54.42 15.74
N LYS A 210 13.01 55.37 15.95
CA LYS A 210 13.12 56.08 17.24
C LYS A 210 11.93 57.01 17.49
N PRO A 211 11.46 57.87 16.52
CA PRO A 211 10.27 58.64 16.72
C PRO A 211 9.00 57.82 16.40
N TRP A 212 7.92 58.11 17.12
CA TRP A 212 6.59 57.59 16.76
C TRP A 212 6.17 58.10 15.39
N LEU A 213 5.88 57.18 14.47
CA LEU A 213 5.39 57.51 13.14
C LEU A 213 3.94 57.96 13.20
N THR A 214 3.59 59.03 12.44
CA THR A 214 2.19 59.36 12.20
C THR A 214 1.51 58.23 11.39
N PRO A 215 0.16 58.14 11.43
CA PRO A 215 -0.56 57.13 10.65
C PRO A 215 -0.21 57.14 9.15
N GLU A 216 -0.02 58.30 8.55
CA GLU A 216 0.37 58.47 7.17
C GLU A 216 1.79 57.96 6.90
N GLN A 217 2.76 58.32 7.75
CA GLN A 217 4.14 57.87 7.66
C GLN A 217 4.25 56.33 7.82
N ARG A 218 3.44 55.76 8.74
CA ARG A 218 3.37 54.30 8.89
C ARG A 218 2.89 53.64 7.62
N LYS A 219 1.83 54.16 7.00
CA LYS A 219 1.27 53.61 5.78
C LYS A 219 2.26 53.71 4.60
N ILE A 220 3.03 54.77 4.51
CA ILE A 220 4.10 54.94 3.51
C ILE A 220 5.20 53.90 3.76
N ALA A 221 5.68 53.76 4.98
CA ALA A 221 6.71 52.75 5.35
C ALA A 221 6.25 51.32 5.07
N GLU A 222 5.00 50.97 5.38
CA GLU A 222 4.40 49.66 5.07
C GLU A 222 4.34 49.40 3.56
N ASN A 223 3.93 50.38 2.77
CA ASN A 223 3.87 50.25 1.30
C ASN A 223 5.25 50.10 0.67
N GLU A 224 6.22 50.90 1.12
CA GLU A 224 7.61 50.79 0.64
C GLU A 224 8.24 49.46 1.02
N LEU A 225 7.98 48.98 2.25
CA LEU A 225 8.45 47.67 2.70
C LEU A 225 7.82 46.57 1.84
N ALA A 226 6.52 46.61 1.62
CA ALA A 226 5.82 45.67 0.76
C ALA A 226 6.34 45.65 -0.69
N ALA A 227 6.67 46.85 -1.25
CA ALA A 227 7.25 46.94 -2.59
C ALA A 227 8.70 46.36 -2.69
N LYS A 228 9.45 46.39 -1.57
CA LYS A 228 10.82 45.88 -1.51
C LYS A 228 10.89 44.44 -1.07
N MET A 229 9.80 43.89 -0.48
CA MET A 229 9.68 42.46 -0.13
C MET A 229 9.22 41.63 -1.33
N GLY A 230 9.74 40.38 -1.44
CA GLY A 230 9.33 39.41 -2.45
C GLY A 230 10.53 38.73 -3.13
N ALA A 231 10.29 37.58 -3.73
CA ALA A 231 11.32 36.74 -4.35
C ALA A 231 12.17 37.47 -5.42
N GLY A 232 11.60 38.43 -6.11
CA GLY A 232 12.31 39.26 -7.13
C GLY A 232 13.33 40.26 -6.56
N ASN A 233 13.33 40.50 -5.25
CA ASN A 233 14.22 41.44 -4.57
C ASN A 233 15.22 40.75 -3.63
N SER A 234 15.24 39.44 -3.63
CA SER A 234 16.19 38.63 -2.87
C SER A 234 17.64 38.99 -3.27
N GLY A 235 18.46 39.32 -2.27
CA GLY A 235 19.86 39.69 -2.48
C GLY A 235 20.13 41.17 -2.75
N LYS A 236 19.10 42.01 -2.85
CA LYS A 236 19.28 43.47 -2.98
C LYS A 236 19.49 44.11 -1.58
N PRO A 237 20.38 45.08 -1.45
CA PRO A 237 20.56 45.79 -0.19
C PRO A 237 19.31 46.64 0.13
N LEU A 238 18.87 46.53 1.40
CA LEU A 238 17.81 47.41 1.93
C LEU A 238 18.44 48.73 2.40
N VAL A 239 18.06 49.83 1.78
CA VAL A 239 18.51 51.16 2.21
C VAL A 239 17.55 51.65 3.28
N LEU A 240 18.07 51.95 4.48
CA LEU A 240 17.36 52.50 5.61
C LEU A 240 17.74 54.00 5.76
N GLU A 241 16.76 54.86 5.92
CA GLU A 241 16.99 56.30 6.11
C GLU A 241 16.63 56.71 7.52
N GLY A 242 17.31 57.74 8.02
CA GLY A 242 17.11 58.28 9.37
C GLY A 242 17.61 57.33 10.47
N ASP A 243 17.10 57.54 11.67
CA ASP A 243 17.43 56.71 12.84
C ASP A 243 16.69 55.35 12.86
N THR A 244 16.63 54.71 11.67
CA THR A 244 15.97 53.40 11.50
C THR A 244 17.00 52.33 11.68
N SER A 245 16.76 51.33 12.54
CA SER A 245 17.62 50.15 12.69
C SER A 245 16.89 48.89 12.27
N TRP A 246 17.62 48.03 11.58
CA TRP A 246 17.17 46.67 11.25
C TRP A 246 17.73 45.70 12.29
N GLU A 247 16.85 44.97 12.93
CA GLU A 247 17.21 43.88 13.85
C GLU A 247 16.78 42.55 13.22
N GLN A 248 17.76 41.72 12.92
CA GLN A 248 17.49 40.41 12.33
C GLN A 248 16.85 39.48 13.38
N LEU A 249 15.70 38.92 13.05
CA LEU A 249 15.11 37.85 13.83
C LEU A 249 15.82 36.54 13.42
N THR A 250 16.55 35.94 14.33
CA THR A 250 17.13 34.61 14.15
C THR A 250 16.03 33.57 13.94
N ILE A 251 16.32 32.52 13.13
CA ILE A 251 15.47 31.34 12.98
C ILE A 251 15.13 30.82 14.38
N SER A 252 13.87 30.82 14.75
CA SER A 252 13.48 30.39 16.08
C SER A 252 13.71 28.87 16.22
N PRO A 253 14.01 28.37 17.42
CA PRO A 253 14.07 26.92 17.68
C PRO A 253 12.79 26.18 17.24
N GLU A 254 11.66 26.87 17.17
CA GLU A 254 10.36 26.35 16.70
C GLU A 254 10.39 25.95 15.22
N ASP A 255 11.14 26.65 14.39
CA ASP A 255 11.25 26.32 12.94
C ASP A 255 12.08 25.05 12.72
N ALA A 256 13.11 24.82 13.54
CA ALA A 256 13.86 23.57 13.54
C ALA A 256 12.99 22.40 14.03
N GLN A 257 12.19 22.60 15.09
CA GLN A 257 11.26 21.60 15.59
C GLN A 257 10.15 21.26 14.59
N MET A 258 9.75 22.22 13.73
CA MET A 258 8.77 21.96 12.67
C MET A 258 9.32 20.98 11.63
N LEU A 259 10.60 21.05 11.26
CA LEU A 259 11.23 20.09 10.36
C LEU A 259 11.32 18.69 10.98
N GLU A 260 11.64 18.60 12.27
CA GLU A 260 11.64 17.32 13.00
C GLU A 260 10.24 16.73 13.08
N SER A 261 9.21 17.56 13.31
CA SER A 261 7.81 17.12 13.32
C SER A 261 7.36 16.55 11.99
N ARG A 262 7.81 17.10 10.85
CA ARG A 262 7.52 16.55 9.51
C ARG A 262 8.18 15.19 9.33
N THR A 263 9.44 15.03 9.75
CA THR A 263 10.15 13.76 9.74
C THR A 263 9.42 12.70 10.58
N PHE A 264 9.01 13.05 11.80
CA PHE A 264 8.24 12.18 12.68
C PHE A 264 6.89 11.79 12.07
N SER A 265 6.20 12.72 11.38
CA SER A 265 4.93 12.43 10.71
C SER A 265 5.05 11.35 9.65
N VAL A 266 6.15 11.30 8.88
CA VAL A 266 6.39 10.24 7.88
C VAL A 266 6.54 8.89 8.56
N GLU A 267 7.34 8.80 9.63
CA GLU A 267 7.53 7.55 10.38
C GLU A 267 6.21 7.06 11.00
N ASP A 268 5.40 7.97 11.55
CA ASP A 268 4.11 7.65 12.16
C ASP A 268 3.11 7.12 11.12
N ILE A 269 3.04 7.75 9.95
CA ILE A 269 2.22 7.30 8.82
C ILE A 269 2.67 5.90 8.38
N CYS A 270 3.97 5.67 8.22
CA CYS A 270 4.52 4.36 7.86
C CYS A 270 4.13 3.25 8.85
N ARG A 271 4.03 3.55 10.16
CA ARG A 271 3.58 2.60 11.19
C ARG A 271 2.14 2.16 10.98
N PHE A 272 1.22 3.06 10.60
CA PHE A 272 -0.17 2.70 10.33
C PHE A 272 -0.32 1.70 9.17
N PHE A 273 0.51 1.84 8.14
CA PHE A 273 0.49 0.94 6.99
C PHE A 273 1.39 -0.30 7.17
N GLY A 274 2.30 -0.27 8.16
CA GLY A 274 3.29 -1.31 8.38
C GLY A 274 4.36 -1.34 7.28
N VAL A 275 4.67 -0.18 6.71
CA VAL A 275 5.69 0.01 5.66
C VAL A 275 6.98 0.52 6.29
N PRO A 276 8.15 -0.09 6.02
CA PRO A 276 9.42 0.45 6.46
C PRO A 276 9.69 1.83 5.85
N PRO A 277 10.11 2.85 6.62
CA PRO A 277 10.28 4.22 6.11
C PRO A 277 11.22 4.35 4.92
N HIS A 278 12.27 3.53 4.84
CA HIS A 278 13.21 3.55 3.71
C HIS A 278 12.55 3.18 2.36
N MET A 279 11.48 2.38 2.37
CA MET A 279 10.75 1.98 1.15
C MET A 279 9.87 3.11 0.58
N VAL A 280 9.62 4.16 1.36
CA VAL A 280 8.92 5.37 0.91
C VAL A 280 9.87 6.57 0.75
N GLY A 281 11.18 6.30 0.61
CA GLY A 281 12.19 7.33 0.38
C GLY A 281 12.66 8.09 1.63
N HIS A 282 12.29 7.63 2.84
CA HIS A 282 12.69 8.25 4.09
C HIS A 282 13.90 7.52 4.71
N THR A 283 15.12 8.07 4.49
CA THR A 283 16.40 7.40 4.84
C THR A 283 17.17 8.06 5.98
N THR A 284 16.63 9.09 6.62
CA THR A 284 17.32 9.97 7.58
C THR A 284 17.93 9.28 8.81
N LYS A 285 17.54 8.02 9.11
CA LYS A 285 18.09 7.22 10.23
C LYS A 285 18.50 5.80 9.80
N ALA A 286 18.53 5.53 8.50
CA ALA A 286 18.94 4.22 8.02
C ALA A 286 20.46 4.12 8.08
N THR A 287 20.99 3.37 9.03
CA THR A 287 22.38 2.92 9.01
C THR A 287 22.56 2.02 7.77
N SER A 288 23.28 2.55 6.77
CA SER A 288 23.46 1.97 5.44
C SER A 288 24.39 0.76 5.43
N PHE A 289 24.11 -0.28 6.20
CA PHE A 289 24.76 -1.57 5.96
C PHE A 289 23.74 -2.47 5.26
N GLY A 290 24.06 -2.92 4.04
CA GLY A 290 23.17 -3.60 3.08
C GLY A 290 22.35 -4.76 3.68
N THR A 291 22.86 -5.50 4.65
CA THR A 291 22.15 -6.56 5.36
C THR A 291 20.93 -6.08 6.17
N GLY A 292 20.93 -4.83 6.64
CA GLY A 292 19.80 -4.26 7.38
C GLY A 292 18.60 -3.96 6.48
N ILE A 293 18.83 -3.47 5.27
CA ILE A 293 17.77 -3.15 4.29
C ILE A 293 17.12 -4.43 3.77
N GLU A 294 17.91 -5.45 3.42
CA GLU A 294 17.39 -6.75 3.01
C GLU A 294 16.52 -7.40 4.09
N SER A 295 16.99 -7.39 5.33
CA SER A 295 16.23 -7.91 6.47
C SER A 295 14.90 -7.17 6.68
N GLN A 296 14.88 -5.85 6.54
CA GLN A 296 13.64 -5.05 6.65
C GLN A 296 12.69 -5.32 5.48
N THR A 297 13.21 -5.49 4.26
CA THR A 297 12.41 -5.85 3.08
C THR A 297 11.78 -7.22 3.23
N LEU A 298 12.54 -8.22 3.69
CA LEU A 298 12.01 -9.54 4.03
C LEU A 298 10.97 -9.47 5.15
N GLY A 299 11.20 -8.63 6.16
CA GLY A 299 10.25 -8.35 7.23
C GLY A 299 8.93 -7.80 6.69
N PHE A 300 8.98 -6.83 5.77
CA PHE A 300 7.80 -6.26 5.12
C PHE A 300 7.01 -7.32 4.34
N GLN A 301 7.68 -8.16 3.55
CA GLN A 301 7.04 -9.25 2.82
C GLN A 301 6.39 -10.26 3.78
N LYS A 302 7.13 -10.71 4.79
CA LYS A 302 6.70 -11.78 5.72
C LYS A 302 5.59 -11.35 6.67
N PHE A 303 5.65 -10.13 7.22
CA PHE A 303 4.75 -9.69 8.28
C PHE A 303 3.65 -8.74 7.78
N THR A 304 3.92 -7.95 6.74
CA THR A 304 2.97 -6.98 6.22
C THR A 304 2.18 -7.53 5.03
N LEU A 305 2.84 -7.94 3.95
CA LEU A 305 2.18 -8.37 2.72
C LEU A 305 1.52 -9.74 2.84
N ARG A 306 2.18 -10.74 3.43
CA ARG A 306 1.64 -12.09 3.55
C ARG A 306 0.24 -12.13 4.17
N ARG A 307 0.00 -11.33 5.21
CA ARG A 307 -1.32 -11.24 5.84
C ARG A 307 -2.38 -10.67 4.90
N ARG A 308 -2.01 -9.74 4.05
CA ARG A 308 -2.89 -9.11 3.07
C ARG A 308 -3.26 -10.09 1.98
N PHE A 309 -2.28 -10.80 1.42
CA PHE A 309 -2.54 -11.88 0.46
C PHE A 309 -3.52 -12.90 1.02
N LYS A 310 -3.22 -13.46 2.19
CA LYS A 310 -4.09 -14.50 2.79
C LYS A 310 -5.51 -14.02 3.09
N ARG A 311 -5.72 -12.75 3.40
CA ARG A 311 -7.07 -12.19 3.55
C ARG A 311 -7.84 -12.17 2.25
N ILE A 312 -7.21 -11.74 1.17
CA ILE A 312 -7.82 -11.69 -0.15
C ILE A 312 -8.13 -13.11 -0.60
N GLU A 313 -7.14 -14.01 -0.56
CA GLU A 313 -7.28 -15.43 -0.93
C GLU A 313 -8.46 -16.07 -0.20
N GLN A 314 -8.48 -16.00 1.13
CA GLN A 314 -9.55 -16.60 1.93
C GLN A 314 -10.92 -15.96 1.69
N ALA A 315 -10.97 -14.66 1.40
CA ALA A 315 -12.23 -14.00 1.06
C ALA A 315 -12.76 -14.48 -0.29
N LEU A 316 -11.88 -14.65 -1.29
CA LEU A 316 -12.22 -15.19 -2.60
C LEU A 316 -12.69 -16.64 -2.51
N GLU A 317 -11.93 -17.50 -1.83
CA GLU A 317 -12.30 -18.91 -1.65
C GLU A 317 -13.65 -19.05 -0.92
N LYS A 318 -13.85 -18.26 0.13
CA LYS A 318 -15.09 -18.32 0.91
C LYS A 318 -16.32 -17.90 0.11
N GLN A 319 -16.21 -16.87 -0.74
CA GLN A 319 -17.35 -16.20 -1.34
C GLN A 319 -17.57 -16.57 -2.80
N LEU A 320 -16.53 -17.00 -3.52
CA LEU A 320 -16.64 -17.33 -4.95
C LEU A 320 -16.67 -18.83 -5.22
N LEU A 321 -16.01 -19.68 -4.41
CA LEU A 321 -16.00 -21.12 -4.62
C LEU A 321 -17.31 -21.76 -4.14
N THR A 322 -17.85 -22.62 -4.99
CA THR A 322 -18.98 -23.49 -4.65
C THR A 322 -18.54 -24.67 -3.78
N ALA A 323 -19.51 -25.41 -3.23
CA ALA A 323 -19.19 -26.66 -2.53
C ALA A 323 -18.57 -27.71 -3.46
N ALA A 324 -18.99 -27.74 -4.71
CA ALA A 324 -18.41 -28.63 -5.74
C ALA A 324 -16.95 -28.28 -6.06
N ASP A 325 -16.62 -26.97 -6.20
CA ASP A 325 -15.26 -26.52 -6.43
C ASP A 325 -14.32 -26.92 -5.29
N ARG A 326 -14.76 -26.74 -4.04
CA ARG A 326 -14.00 -27.16 -2.86
C ARG A 326 -13.79 -28.69 -2.81
N ALA A 327 -14.82 -29.47 -3.15
CA ALA A 327 -14.72 -30.92 -3.23
C ALA A 327 -13.77 -31.37 -4.36
N ALA A 328 -13.68 -30.60 -5.45
CA ALA A 328 -12.74 -30.80 -6.54
C ALA A 328 -11.33 -30.32 -6.26
N GLY A 329 -11.01 -29.88 -5.03
CA GLY A 329 -9.68 -29.42 -4.63
C GLY A 329 -9.26 -28.10 -5.26
N ILE A 330 -10.23 -27.23 -5.62
CA ILE A 330 -9.93 -25.89 -6.16
C ILE A 330 -9.48 -24.98 -5.04
N ALA A 331 -8.37 -24.25 -5.25
CA ALA A 331 -7.83 -23.23 -4.37
C ALA A 331 -7.50 -21.95 -5.17
N ILE A 332 -7.56 -20.80 -4.50
CA ILE A 332 -7.27 -19.50 -5.10
C ILE A 332 -6.12 -18.87 -4.32
N GLU A 333 -4.99 -18.63 -4.99
CA GLU A 333 -3.79 -18.10 -4.35
C GLU A 333 -3.07 -17.08 -5.26
N PHE A 334 -2.36 -16.12 -4.64
CA PHE A 334 -1.43 -15.27 -5.35
C PHE A 334 -0.17 -16.05 -5.75
N ASN A 335 0.27 -15.90 -7.00
CA ASN A 335 1.59 -16.36 -7.38
C ASN A 335 2.64 -15.35 -6.90
N GLN A 336 3.30 -15.69 -5.80
CA GLN A 336 4.31 -14.84 -5.17
C GLN A 336 5.71 -14.99 -5.79
N GLU A 337 5.90 -15.87 -6.77
CA GLU A 337 7.19 -16.04 -7.46
C GLU A 337 7.69 -14.75 -8.10
N GLY A 338 6.76 -13.88 -8.55
CA GLY A 338 7.08 -12.57 -9.09
C GLY A 338 7.86 -11.67 -8.11
N LEU A 339 7.60 -11.78 -6.81
CA LEU A 339 8.34 -11.02 -5.78
C LEU A 339 9.79 -11.51 -5.61
N LEU A 340 10.01 -12.79 -5.88
CA LEU A 340 11.34 -13.42 -5.78
C LEU A 340 12.19 -13.19 -7.04
N ARG A 341 11.54 -12.85 -8.17
CA ARG A 341 12.21 -12.67 -9.47
C ARG A 341 13.05 -11.40 -9.58
N GLY A 342 12.90 -10.44 -8.67
CA GLY A 342 13.64 -9.17 -8.70
C GLY A 342 15.14 -9.31 -8.42
N ASP A 343 15.59 -10.38 -7.76
CA ASP A 343 17.00 -10.65 -7.47
C ASP A 343 17.52 -11.83 -8.30
N SER A 344 18.27 -11.50 -9.36
CA SER A 344 18.90 -12.51 -10.22
C SER A 344 19.89 -13.41 -9.47
N LYS A 345 20.54 -12.88 -8.42
CA LYS A 345 21.50 -13.62 -7.59
C LYS A 345 20.78 -14.61 -6.68
N GLY A 346 19.72 -14.17 -5.98
CA GLY A 346 18.89 -15.04 -5.15
C GLY A 346 18.20 -16.12 -5.97
N ARG A 347 17.71 -15.76 -7.16
CA ARG A 347 17.08 -16.71 -8.10
C ARG A 347 18.06 -17.76 -8.58
N SER A 348 19.28 -17.38 -8.99
CA SER A 348 20.33 -18.32 -9.41
C SER A 348 20.68 -19.29 -8.28
N ALA A 349 20.85 -18.79 -7.06
CA ALA A 349 21.13 -19.62 -5.88
C ALA A 349 19.97 -20.59 -5.57
N PHE A 350 18.72 -20.11 -5.69
CA PHE A 350 17.54 -20.96 -5.52
C PHE A 350 17.50 -22.09 -6.53
N TYR A 351 17.65 -21.78 -7.83
CA TYR A 351 17.65 -22.81 -8.86
C TYR A 351 18.80 -23.82 -8.69
N GLN A 352 19.98 -23.32 -8.32
CA GLN A 352 21.14 -24.19 -8.06
C GLN A 352 20.84 -25.19 -6.94
N VAL A 353 20.27 -24.74 -5.83
CA VAL A 353 19.91 -25.62 -4.69
C VAL A 353 18.82 -26.59 -5.11
N MET A 354 17.73 -26.12 -5.71
CA MET A 354 16.57 -26.95 -6.05
C MET A 354 16.89 -28.02 -7.08
N THR A 355 17.74 -27.72 -8.06
CA THR A 355 18.21 -28.71 -9.04
C THR A 355 19.22 -29.68 -8.44
N ALA A 356 20.09 -29.23 -7.52
CA ALA A 356 21.10 -30.07 -6.89
C ALA A 356 20.49 -31.14 -5.95
N ILE A 357 19.36 -30.82 -5.30
CA ILE A 357 18.62 -31.77 -4.43
C ILE A 357 17.56 -32.58 -5.21
N GLY A 358 17.45 -32.41 -6.54
CA GLY A 358 16.47 -33.10 -7.37
C GLY A 358 15.02 -32.66 -7.16
N ALA A 359 14.78 -31.55 -6.47
CA ALA A 359 13.44 -31.01 -6.23
C ALA A 359 12.85 -30.29 -7.46
N MET A 360 13.71 -29.82 -8.38
CA MET A 360 13.33 -29.23 -9.66
C MET A 360 14.13 -29.83 -10.80
N THR A 361 13.48 -30.03 -11.94
CA THR A 361 14.11 -30.45 -13.18
C THR A 361 14.67 -29.26 -13.96
N ILE A 362 15.60 -29.52 -14.86
CA ILE A 362 16.16 -28.47 -15.74
C ILE A 362 15.06 -27.82 -16.59
N ASN A 363 14.10 -28.62 -17.11
CA ASN A 363 13.01 -28.10 -17.94
C ASN A 363 12.00 -27.29 -17.13
N GLU A 364 11.80 -27.58 -15.83
CA GLU A 364 10.99 -26.73 -14.96
C GLU A 364 11.63 -25.35 -14.76
N VAL A 365 12.96 -25.32 -14.50
CA VAL A 365 13.70 -24.05 -14.42
C VAL A 365 13.64 -23.27 -15.74
N ARG A 366 13.85 -23.95 -16.88
CA ARG A 366 13.78 -23.34 -18.21
C ARG A 366 12.38 -22.78 -18.50
N ARG A 367 11.32 -23.48 -18.09
CA ARG A 367 9.94 -22.99 -18.22
C ARG A 367 9.69 -21.74 -17.39
N LEU A 368 10.23 -21.67 -16.18
CA LEU A 368 10.16 -20.48 -15.32
C LEU A 368 10.90 -19.28 -15.93
N GLU A 369 11.99 -19.53 -16.67
CA GLU A 369 12.77 -18.50 -17.37
C GLU A 369 12.32 -18.27 -18.83
N ASN A 370 11.17 -18.83 -19.23
CA ASN A 370 10.62 -18.68 -20.59
C ASN A 370 11.54 -19.23 -21.69
N LEU A 371 12.34 -20.22 -21.36
CA LEU A 371 13.26 -20.89 -22.29
C LEU A 371 12.62 -22.19 -22.83
N PRO A 372 12.89 -22.58 -24.09
CA PRO A 372 12.37 -23.83 -24.64
C PRO A 372 12.96 -25.04 -23.90
N PRO A 373 12.20 -26.15 -23.76
CA PRO A 373 12.70 -27.35 -23.09
C PRO A 373 13.88 -27.97 -23.85
N VAL A 374 14.72 -28.74 -23.13
CA VAL A 374 15.83 -29.51 -23.69
C VAL A 374 15.58 -31.01 -23.48
N GLU A 375 16.08 -31.83 -24.38
CA GLU A 375 16.00 -33.28 -24.29
C GLU A 375 16.73 -33.78 -23.02
N GLY A 376 16.10 -34.70 -22.27
CA GLY A 376 16.63 -35.20 -20.99
C GLY A 376 16.54 -34.21 -19.82
N GLY A 377 15.95 -33.01 -20.03
CA GLY A 377 15.80 -31.99 -19.01
C GLY A 377 14.66 -32.24 -18.03
N ASP A 378 13.78 -33.20 -18.27
CA ASP A 378 12.64 -33.55 -17.38
C ASP A 378 13.00 -34.59 -16.32
N VAL A 379 14.23 -35.13 -16.36
CA VAL A 379 14.69 -36.13 -15.39
C VAL A 379 15.25 -35.41 -14.17
N PRO A 380 14.71 -35.63 -12.95
CA PRO A 380 15.29 -35.11 -11.73
C PRO A 380 16.71 -35.66 -11.54
N ARG A 381 17.64 -34.80 -11.14
CA ARG A 381 19.03 -35.17 -10.92
C ARG A 381 19.43 -34.83 -9.49
N ILE A 382 20.18 -35.74 -8.86
CA ILE A 382 20.77 -35.49 -7.55
C ILE A 382 22.30 -35.53 -7.67
N GLN A 383 22.98 -34.74 -6.87
CA GLN A 383 24.43 -34.77 -6.83
C GLN A 383 24.91 -36.04 -6.17
N MET A 384 25.75 -36.87 -6.83
CA MET A 384 26.20 -38.17 -6.37
C MET A 384 26.95 -38.16 -5.03
N GLN A 385 27.29 -37.02 -4.48
CA GLN A 385 27.94 -36.88 -3.17
C GLN A 385 26.99 -37.01 -1.97
N ASN A 386 25.69 -37.06 -2.21
CA ASN A 386 24.69 -37.25 -1.16
C ASN A 386 24.40 -38.74 -1.04
N VAL A 387 25.13 -39.41 -0.15
CA VAL A 387 24.93 -40.82 0.20
C VAL A 387 23.98 -40.93 1.39
N PRO A 388 23.10 -41.93 1.47
CA PRO A 388 22.25 -42.16 2.65
C PRO A 388 23.12 -42.30 3.90
N ILE A 389 22.71 -41.68 5.00
CA ILE A 389 23.41 -41.75 6.29
C ILE A 389 23.55 -43.23 6.81
N THR A 390 22.70 -44.11 6.28
CA THR A 390 22.68 -45.55 6.62
C THR A 390 23.66 -46.37 5.81
N GLU A 391 24.28 -45.84 4.76
CA GLU A 391 25.30 -46.54 4.01
C GLU A 391 26.66 -46.40 4.72
N THR A 392 27.21 -47.51 5.18
CA THR A 392 28.54 -47.54 5.78
C THR A 392 29.61 -47.53 4.70
N GLU A 393 30.78 -46.98 5.05
CA GLU A 393 31.94 -46.83 4.16
C GLU A 393 32.30 -48.07 3.32
N ASN A 394 31.93 -49.29 3.80
CA ASN A 394 32.17 -50.55 3.13
C ASN A 394 31.26 -50.80 1.90
N ASP A 395 30.09 -50.18 1.83
CA ASP A 395 29.19 -50.38 0.71
C ASP A 395 29.60 -49.49 -0.52
N LEU A 396 30.37 -48.45 -0.25
CA LEU A 396 30.91 -47.54 -1.32
C LEU A 396 32.11 -48.15 -2.06
N ILE A 397 32.85 -49.06 -1.44
CA ILE A 397 34.03 -49.70 -2.04
C ILE A 397 33.63 -50.88 -2.95
N GLY A 398 32.48 -51.51 -2.72
CA GLY A 398 32.00 -52.65 -3.51
C GLY A 398 31.53 -52.34 -4.93
N HIS A 399 31.28 -51.06 -5.28
CA HIS A 399 30.80 -50.69 -6.61
C HIS A 399 31.90 -50.32 -7.61
N ASN A 400 33.19 -50.25 -7.17
CA ASN A 400 34.34 -49.97 -8.04
C ASN A 400 35.19 -51.21 -8.38
N GLY A 401 34.68 -52.44 -8.14
CA GLY A 401 35.32 -53.66 -8.56
C GLY A 401 35.22 -53.83 -10.08
N GLY A 402 36.23 -53.40 -10.84
CA GLY A 402 36.43 -53.83 -12.20
C GLY A 402 36.58 -55.35 -12.29
N PRO A 403 36.30 -56.00 -13.44
CA PRO A 403 36.41 -57.42 -13.62
C PRO A 403 37.82 -57.90 -13.30
N PRO A 404 37.99 -59.09 -12.68
CA PRO A 404 39.31 -59.62 -12.41
C PRO A 404 40.06 -59.83 -13.74
N LEU A 405 41.32 -59.42 -13.75
CA LEU A 405 42.24 -59.75 -14.84
C LEU A 405 42.44 -61.28 -14.78
N GLU A 406 41.98 -62.00 -15.78
CA GLU A 406 42.34 -63.42 -15.99
C GLU A 406 43.83 -63.49 -16.40
N ASP A 407 44.58 -64.34 -15.68
CA ASP A 407 45.95 -64.77 -16.00
C ASP A 407 45.99 -65.70 -17.23
#